data_fd30c4cdc8ba56fd4df5c38c75f1bdac
#
_entry.id   fd30c4cdc8ba56fd4df5c38c75f1bdac
#
_cell.length_a   1.000
_cell.length_b   1.000
_cell.length_c   1.000
_cell.angle_alpha   90.00
_cell.angle_beta   90.00
_cell.angle_gamma   90.00
#
_symmetry.space_group_name_H-M   'P 1'
#
loop_
_entity.id
_entity.type
_entity.pdbx_description
1 polymer ?
#
loop_
_entity_poly.entity_id
_entity_poly.type
_entity_poly.pdbx_seq_one_letter_code
_entity_poly.pdbx_strand_id
1 'polypeptide(L)'
;LDRYQTFFLDSITQLSRQCFAWCKTQPGATSDRSGKPDLRAAYGLLGQEMIGWLTHLQHTPAKNIWLVGLLDRKLDDFGKPFFSMQIEGSKTGLELPGIVDEVITLTELRPEKGDPFRAFICTTINDFGLPAKDRSGRLSMIEPAHLGRLMAKIRGPRPEGAARLNFDLPAAATAPNPPTTKGA
;
A
#
# COMPACT_ATOMS: atom_id res chain seq x y z
N LEU A 1 14.63 5.01 -22.06
CA LEU A 1 13.41 4.68 -21.30
C LEU A 1 12.12 5.13 -22.01
N ASP A 2 12.18 6.08 -22.95
CA ASP A 2 11.00 6.61 -23.65
C ASP A 2 10.24 5.57 -24.47
N ARG A 3 10.95 4.52 -24.91
CA ARG A 3 10.44 3.41 -25.70
C ARG A 3 9.42 2.54 -24.99
N TYR A 4 9.44 2.49 -23.64
CA TYR A 4 8.60 1.62 -22.85
C TYR A 4 7.60 2.41 -22.01
N GLN A 5 6.36 1.93 -21.96
CA GLN A 5 5.29 2.51 -21.15
C GLN A 5 5.13 1.85 -19.79
N THR A 6 5.63 0.63 -19.64
CA THR A 6 5.49 -0.16 -18.40
C THR A 6 6.85 -0.67 -17.95
N PHE A 7 7.13 -0.48 -16.67
CA PHE A 7 8.34 -0.92 -16.00
C PHE A 7 7.97 -1.84 -14.84
N PHE A 8 8.71 -2.91 -14.70
CA PHE A 8 8.65 -3.80 -13.55
C PHE A 8 9.95 -3.70 -12.77
N LEU A 9 9.84 -3.48 -11.48
CA LEU A 9 10.94 -3.59 -10.55
C LEU A 9 10.75 -4.84 -9.72
N ASP A 10 11.47 -5.89 -10.05
CA ASP A 10 11.46 -7.17 -9.35
C ASP A 10 12.87 -7.42 -8.76
N SER A 11 13.03 -7.18 -7.45
CA SER A 11 12.02 -6.80 -6.47
C SER A 11 12.47 -5.58 -5.65
N ILE A 12 11.49 -4.83 -5.16
CA ILE A 12 11.76 -3.73 -4.21
C ILE A 12 12.36 -4.25 -2.90
N THR A 13 12.02 -5.49 -2.53
CA THR A 13 12.64 -6.18 -1.38
C THR A 13 14.16 -6.24 -1.52
N GLN A 14 14.66 -6.66 -2.70
CA GLN A 14 16.10 -6.75 -2.95
C GLN A 14 16.73 -5.37 -3.14
N LEU A 15 16.02 -4.46 -3.82
CA LEU A 15 16.50 -3.09 -4.01
C LEU A 15 16.74 -2.39 -2.66
N SER A 16 15.82 -2.53 -1.71
CA SER A 16 15.96 -1.91 -0.38
C SER A 16 17.20 -2.42 0.36
N ARG A 17 17.52 -3.70 0.23
CA ARG A 17 18.75 -4.29 0.80
C ARG A 17 20.01 -3.72 0.16
N GLN A 18 20.02 -3.56 -1.16
CA GLN A 18 21.14 -2.95 -1.87
C GLN A 18 21.28 -1.47 -1.51
N CYS A 19 20.17 -0.73 -1.45
CA CYS A 19 20.18 0.65 -1.01
C CYS A 19 20.74 0.79 0.41
N PHE A 20 20.35 -0.10 1.35
CA PHE A 20 20.90 -0.09 2.69
C PHE A 20 22.41 -0.40 2.74
N ALA A 21 22.84 -1.36 1.92
CA ALA A 21 24.28 -1.65 1.80
C ALA A 21 25.06 -0.42 1.33
N TRP A 22 24.54 0.30 0.35
CA TRP A 22 25.11 1.56 -0.12
C TRP A 22 25.06 2.65 0.95
N CYS A 23 23.92 2.86 1.62
CA CYS A 23 23.78 3.85 2.69
C CYS A 23 24.85 3.70 3.79
N LYS A 24 25.20 2.47 4.15
CA LYS A 24 26.23 2.18 5.15
C LYS A 24 27.64 2.66 4.75
N THR A 25 27.88 2.89 3.46
CA THR A 25 29.18 3.38 2.95
C THR A 25 29.23 4.91 2.81
N GLN A 26 28.09 5.60 3.03
CA GLN A 26 28.03 7.03 2.85
C GLN A 26 28.59 7.79 4.05
N PRO A 27 29.19 8.99 3.86
CA PRO A 27 29.67 9.82 4.95
C PRO A 27 28.59 10.11 6.00
N GLY A 28 27.34 10.34 5.57
CA GLY A 28 26.20 10.59 6.46
C GLY A 28 25.83 9.41 7.38
N ALA A 29 26.37 8.21 7.12
CA ALA A 29 26.21 7.04 7.97
C ALA A 29 27.41 6.82 8.91
N THR A 30 28.25 7.83 9.08
CA THR A 30 29.41 7.81 9.99
C THR A 30 29.17 8.80 11.12
N SER A 31 29.46 8.40 12.35
CA SER A 31 29.32 9.27 13.50
C SER A 31 30.41 10.36 13.49
N ASP A 32 30.03 11.61 13.43
CA ASP A 32 30.98 12.76 13.51
C ASP A 32 31.84 12.74 14.77
N ARG A 33 31.31 12.17 15.87
CA ARG A 33 31.97 12.14 17.16
C ARG A 33 33.04 11.06 17.26
N SER A 34 32.84 9.91 16.62
CA SER A 34 33.70 8.73 16.79
C SER A 34 34.41 8.28 15.51
N GLY A 35 34.03 8.80 14.35
CA GLY A 35 34.48 8.32 13.04
C GLY A 35 34.07 6.88 12.72
N LYS A 36 33.19 6.28 13.54
CA LYS A 36 32.73 4.88 13.36
C LYS A 36 31.41 4.84 12.62
N PRO A 37 31.09 3.72 11.91
CA PRO A 37 29.81 3.51 11.29
C PRO A 37 28.65 3.68 12.28
N ASP A 38 27.62 4.43 11.89
CA ASP A 38 26.38 4.65 12.64
C ASP A 38 25.21 4.01 11.89
N LEU A 39 24.77 2.86 12.37
CA LEU A 39 23.65 2.13 11.76
C LEU A 39 22.34 2.91 11.83
N ARG A 40 22.12 3.72 12.88
CA ARG A 40 20.91 4.53 13.00
C ARG A 40 20.87 5.61 11.92
N ALA A 41 21.97 6.28 11.68
CA ALA A 41 22.13 7.24 10.61
C ALA A 41 21.97 6.57 9.22
N ALA A 42 22.53 5.37 9.04
CA ALA A 42 22.36 4.60 7.81
C ALA A 42 20.88 4.25 7.52
N TYR A 43 20.10 3.87 8.53
CA TYR A 43 18.65 3.65 8.38
C TYR A 43 17.87 4.95 8.11
N GLY A 44 18.29 6.06 8.71
CA GLY A 44 17.75 7.39 8.40
C GLY A 44 17.93 7.75 6.92
N LEU A 45 19.15 7.57 6.43
CA LEU A 45 19.50 7.81 5.02
C LEU A 45 18.73 6.86 4.09
N LEU A 46 18.66 5.57 4.41
CA LEU A 46 17.85 4.60 3.66
C LEU A 46 16.40 5.07 3.48
N GLY A 47 15.77 5.53 4.57
CA GLY A 47 14.39 6.03 4.52
C GLY A 47 14.25 7.21 3.57
N GLN A 48 15.17 8.17 3.62
CA GLN A 48 15.18 9.35 2.73
C GLN A 48 15.35 8.96 1.27
N GLU A 49 16.35 8.14 0.96
CA GLU A 49 16.65 7.70 -0.41
C GLU A 49 15.51 6.89 -1.01
N MET A 50 15.00 5.90 -0.27
CA MET A 50 13.91 5.06 -0.75
C MET A 50 12.62 5.86 -1.00
N ILE A 51 12.22 6.73 -0.07
CA ILE A 51 11.01 7.54 -0.22
C ILE A 51 11.18 8.56 -1.35
N GLY A 52 12.33 9.22 -1.43
CA GLY A 52 12.63 10.17 -2.50
C GLY A 52 12.54 9.50 -3.87
N TRP A 53 13.15 8.33 -4.02
CA TRP A 53 13.12 7.57 -5.26
C TRP A 53 11.70 7.08 -5.63
N LEU A 54 10.95 6.52 -4.67
CA LEU A 54 9.58 6.08 -4.89
C LEU A 54 8.66 7.23 -5.29
N THR A 55 8.81 8.39 -4.64
CA THR A 55 8.06 9.60 -4.98
C THR A 55 8.41 10.09 -6.39
N HIS A 56 9.69 10.02 -6.78
CA HIS A 56 10.10 10.34 -8.16
C HIS A 56 9.43 9.40 -9.18
N LEU A 57 9.38 8.11 -8.91
CA LEU A 57 8.71 7.14 -9.78
C LEU A 57 7.20 7.40 -9.88
N GLN A 58 6.54 7.73 -8.77
CA GLN A 58 5.12 8.08 -8.74
C GLN A 58 4.80 9.26 -9.67
N HIS A 59 5.68 10.24 -9.75
CA HIS A 59 5.50 11.44 -10.58
C HIS A 59 6.05 11.29 -12.01
N THR A 60 6.52 10.12 -12.40
CA THR A 60 7.02 9.90 -13.77
C THR A 60 5.85 9.86 -14.74
N PRO A 61 5.72 10.86 -15.65
CA PRO A 61 4.54 10.99 -16.48
C PRO A 61 4.43 9.86 -17.52
N ALA A 62 3.21 9.48 -17.85
CA ALA A 62 2.87 8.51 -18.89
C ALA A 62 3.54 7.13 -18.75
N LYS A 63 3.92 6.75 -17.54
CA LYS A 63 4.52 5.44 -17.26
C LYS A 63 3.66 4.66 -16.25
N ASN A 64 3.63 3.34 -16.42
CA ASN A 64 3.12 2.41 -15.42
C ASN A 64 4.30 1.77 -14.74
N ILE A 65 4.35 1.86 -13.43
CA ILE A 65 5.45 1.33 -12.65
C ILE A 65 4.90 0.29 -11.69
N TRP A 66 5.41 -0.91 -11.81
CA TRP A 66 5.06 -2.05 -10.96
C TRP A 66 6.23 -2.34 -10.04
N LEU A 67 5.97 -2.24 -8.75
CA LEU A 67 6.92 -2.60 -7.70
C LEU A 67 6.52 -3.97 -7.18
N VAL A 68 7.34 -4.97 -7.42
CA VAL A 68 7.12 -6.33 -6.94
C VAL A 68 7.89 -6.50 -5.63
N GLY A 69 7.26 -7.09 -4.64
CA GLY A 69 7.89 -7.35 -3.35
C GLY A 69 7.31 -8.57 -2.66
N LEU A 70 8.06 -9.12 -1.70
CA LEU A 70 7.64 -10.22 -0.86
C LEU A 70 6.82 -9.72 0.32
N LEU A 71 5.84 -10.51 0.74
CA LEU A 71 5.12 -10.28 1.99
C LEU A 71 5.81 -11.03 3.13
N ASP A 72 5.83 -10.37 4.28
CA ASP A 72 6.27 -10.91 5.55
C ASP A 72 5.09 -10.95 6.52
N ARG A 73 4.92 -12.08 7.20
CA ARG A 73 3.89 -12.24 8.22
C ARG A 73 4.47 -11.82 9.57
N LYS A 74 3.86 -10.82 10.18
CA LYS A 74 4.25 -10.28 11.48
C LYS A 74 3.13 -10.44 12.48
N LEU A 75 3.45 -10.26 13.74
CA LEU A 75 2.47 -10.13 14.82
C LEU A 75 2.46 -8.68 15.29
N ASP A 76 1.29 -8.14 15.56
CA ASP A 76 1.14 -6.86 16.24
C ASP A 76 1.40 -7.01 17.76
N ASP A 77 1.32 -5.90 18.49
CA ASP A 77 1.56 -5.88 19.94
C ASP A 77 0.55 -6.70 20.74
N PHE A 78 -0.57 -7.10 20.12
CA PHE A 78 -1.61 -7.94 20.69
C PHE A 78 -1.52 -9.41 20.23
N GLY A 79 -0.46 -9.78 19.49
CA GLY A 79 -0.27 -11.11 18.94
C GLY A 79 -1.14 -11.44 17.73
N LYS A 80 -1.82 -10.45 17.13
CA LYS A 80 -2.63 -10.64 15.94
C LYS A 80 -1.75 -10.65 14.71
N PRO A 81 -1.87 -11.64 13.80
CA PRO A 81 -1.08 -11.67 12.58
C PRO A 81 -1.52 -10.60 11.60
N PHE A 82 -0.55 -9.95 10.99
CA PHE A 82 -0.74 -9.07 9.84
C PHE A 82 0.39 -9.29 8.83
N PHE A 83 0.15 -8.85 7.60
CA PHE A 83 1.14 -8.92 6.53
C PHE A 83 1.69 -7.52 6.23
N SER A 84 2.99 -7.43 6.04
CA SER A 84 3.66 -6.22 5.58
C SER A 84 4.62 -6.56 4.44
N MET A 85 4.95 -5.56 3.62
CA MET A 85 5.97 -5.74 2.60
C MET A 85 7.35 -5.90 3.24
N GLN A 86 8.11 -6.89 2.78
CA GLN A 86 9.47 -7.16 3.23
C GLN A 86 10.43 -6.12 2.61
N ILE A 87 10.66 -5.03 3.31
CA ILE A 87 11.55 -3.93 2.92
C ILE A 87 12.48 -3.63 4.09
N GLU A 88 13.76 -3.32 3.79
CA GLU A 88 14.69 -2.80 4.79
C GLU A 88 14.21 -1.45 5.33
N GLY A 89 14.28 -1.29 6.64
CA GLY A 89 13.82 -0.10 7.34
C GLY A 89 12.29 -0.05 7.52
N SER A 90 11.82 0.22 8.72
CA SER A 90 10.40 0.23 9.06
C SER A 90 9.62 1.37 8.37
N LYS A 91 10.25 2.53 8.22
CA LYS A 91 9.61 3.73 7.69
C LYS A 91 9.11 3.54 6.25
N THR A 92 9.96 3.07 5.34
CA THR A 92 9.63 2.87 3.93
C THR A 92 8.47 1.89 3.75
N GLY A 93 8.48 0.78 4.50
CA GLY A 93 7.42 -0.23 4.44
C GLY A 93 6.05 0.30 4.88
N LEU A 94 6.01 1.25 5.82
CA LEU A 94 4.78 1.88 6.28
C LEU A 94 4.27 2.96 5.31
N GLU A 95 5.16 3.71 4.68
CA GLU A 95 4.79 4.83 3.80
C GLU A 95 4.46 4.38 2.36
N LEU A 96 5.09 3.31 1.88
CA LEU A 96 4.93 2.83 0.50
C LEU A 96 3.46 2.65 0.06
N PRO A 97 2.57 2.02 0.85
CA PRO A 97 1.15 1.91 0.47
C PRO A 97 0.45 3.26 0.29
N GLY A 98 0.94 4.32 0.95
CA GLY A 98 0.45 5.69 0.78
C GLY A 98 0.87 6.32 -0.54
N ILE A 99 2.07 6.00 -1.02
CA ILE A 99 2.68 6.58 -2.22
C ILE A 99 2.06 5.99 -3.50
N VAL A 100 1.92 4.67 -3.57
CA VAL A 100 1.41 3.98 -4.77
C VAL A 100 -0.11 4.13 -4.92
N ASP A 101 -0.60 4.04 -6.15
CA ASP A 101 -2.04 4.12 -6.42
C ASP A 101 -2.76 2.83 -6.04
N GLU A 102 -2.18 1.70 -6.38
CA GLU A 102 -2.74 0.37 -6.15
C GLU A 102 -1.79 -0.48 -5.31
N VAL A 103 -2.34 -1.22 -4.35
CA VAL A 103 -1.65 -2.31 -3.66
C VAL A 103 -2.40 -3.60 -3.95
N ILE A 104 -1.73 -4.56 -4.55
CA ILE A 104 -2.34 -5.77 -5.06
C ILE A 104 -1.56 -6.97 -4.57
N THR A 105 -2.22 -7.86 -3.85
CA THR A 105 -1.60 -9.11 -3.39
C THR A 105 -1.98 -10.27 -4.30
N LEU A 106 -0.98 -10.91 -4.90
CA LEU A 106 -1.16 -12.17 -5.60
C LEU A 106 -1.16 -13.32 -4.59
N THR A 107 -2.20 -14.15 -4.62
CA THR A 107 -2.34 -15.31 -3.74
C THR A 107 -3.00 -16.48 -4.45
N GLU A 108 -2.92 -17.66 -3.85
CA GLU A 108 -3.69 -18.83 -4.23
C GLU A 108 -4.92 -18.96 -3.34
N LEU A 109 -6.09 -19.05 -3.95
CA LEU A 109 -7.36 -19.24 -3.26
C LEU A 109 -7.83 -20.68 -3.45
N ARG A 110 -8.44 -21.23 -2.40
CA ARG A 110 -9.05 -22.57 -2.41
C ARG A 110 -10.55 -22.42 -2.19
N PRO A 111 -11.37 -22.62 -3.23
CA PRO A 111 -12.82 -22.62 -3.07
C PRO A 111 -13.24 -23.89 -2.29
N GLU A 112 -14.44 -23.86 -1.73
CA GLU A 112 -15.02 -25.06 -1.08
C GLU A 112 -15.18 -26.23 -2.05
N LYS A 113 -15.41 -25.94 -3.32
CA LYS A 113 -15.50 -26.92 -4.41
C LYS A 113 -14.69 -26.44 -5.59
N GLY A 114 -13.88 -27.32 -6.16
CA GLY A 114 -13.02 -27.03 -7.32
C GLY A 114 -11.53 -26.96 -6.97
N ASP A 115 -10.73 -26.72 -7.99
CA ASP A 115 -9.28 -26.65 -7.86
C ASP A 115 -8.82 -25.27 -7.34
N PRO A 116 -7.67 -25.23 -6.63
CA PRO A 116 -7.04 -23.98 -6.26
C PRO A 116 -6.71 -23.12 -7.49
N PHE A 117 -6.85 -21.82 -7.36
CA PHE A 117 -6.53 -20.88 -8.44
C PHE A 117 -5.81 -19.63 -7.91
N ARG A 118 -5.02 -19.03 -8.77
CA ARG A 118 -4.35 -17.75 -8.45
C ARG A 118 -5.27 -16.59 -8.71
N ALA A 119 -5.27 -15.63 -7.77
CA ALA A 119 -6.07 -14.42 -7.86
C ALA A 119 -5.30 -13.22 -7.31
N PHE A 120 -5.72 -12.04 -7.71
CA PHE A 120 -5.34 -10.79 -7.08
C PHE A 120 -6.37 -10.38 -6.04
N ILE A 121 -5.91 -10.02 -4.84
CA ILE A 121 -6.70 -9.35 -3.81
C ILE A 121 -6.45 -7.85 -3.94
N CYS A 122 -7.52 -7.07 -4.13
CA CYS A 122 -7.42 -5.68 -4.57
C CYS A 122 -8.08 -4.66 -3.62
N THR A 123 -8.94 -5.08 -2.69
CA THR A 123 -9.62 -4.15 -1.78
C THR A 123 -9.07 -4.21 -0.36
N THR A 124 -9.03 -3.06 0.31
CA THR A 124 -8.52 -2.93 1.68
C THR A 124 -9.28 -3.81 2.68
N ILE A 125 -10.61 -3.87 2.52
CA ILE A 125 -11.46 -4.77 3.31
C ILE A 125 -11.57 -6.07 2.53
N ASN A 126 -10.93 -7.12 3.04
CA ASN A 126 -10.96 -8.45 2.45
C ASN A 126 -10.87 -9.53 3.53
N ASP A 127 -11.46 -10.69 3.24
CA ASP A 127 -11.58 -11.82 4.19
C ASP A 127 -10.23 -12.54 4.44
N PHE A 128 -9.20 -12.20 3.69
CA PHE A 128 -7.89 -12.87 3.73
C PHE A 128 -6.88 -12.16 4.64
N GLY A 129 -7.18 -10.95 5.11
CA GLY A 129 -6.25 -10.13 5.89
C GLY A 129 -4.98 -9.73 5.12
N LEU A 130 -5.03 -9.76 3.79
CA LEU A 130 -3.92 -9.41 2.91
C LEU A 130 -3.90 -7.92 2.62
N PRO A 131 -2.72 -7.28 2.52
CA PRO A 131 -2.61 -5.87 2.19
C PRO A 131 -3.10 -5.64 0.76
N ALA A 132 -4.07 -4.74 0.63
CA ALA A 132 -4.60 -4.34 -0.66
C ALA A 132 -5.17 -2.92 -0.60
N LYS A 133 -5.16 -2.22 -1.73
CA LYS A 133 -5.70 -0.88 -1.92
C LYS A 133 -6.04 -0.67 -3.38
N ASP A 134 -7.21 -0.12 -3.66
CA ASP A 134 -7.64 0.30 -4.98
C ASP A 134 -8.03 1.78 -4.95
N ARG A 135 -7.17 2.66 -5.47
CA ARG A 135 -7.48 4.09 -5.63
C ARG A 135 -8.40 4.33 -6.81
N SER A 136 -8.42 3.45 -7.79
CA SER A 136 -9.28 3.59 -8.97
C SER A 136 -10.76 3.42 -8.63
N GLY A 137 -11.08 2.65 -7.59
CA GLY A 137 -12.45 2.29 -7.20
C GLY A 137 -13.16 1.42 -8.24
N ARG A 138 -12.39 0.68 -9.06
CA ARG A 138 -12.90 -0.13 -10.17
C ARG A 138 -12.66 -1.62 -9.99
N LEU A 139 -11.83 -1.99 -9.02
CA LEU A 139 -11.47 -3.37 -8.79
C LEU A 139 -12.46 -4.05 -7.83
N SER A 140 -12.74 -5.30 -8.09
CA SER A 140 -13.44 -6.18 -7.15
C SER A 140 -12.45 -6.68 -6.09
N MET A 141 -12.94 -7.20 -4.97
CA MET A 141 -12.08 -7.77 -3.92
C MET A 141 -11.15 -8.84 -4.49
N ILE A 142 -11.66 -9.70 -5.35
CA ILE A 142 -10.92 -10.76 -6.03
C ILE A 142 -10.94 -10.48 -7.54
N GLU A 143 -9.78 -10.41 -8.14
CA GLU A 143 -9.60 -10.24 -9.59
C GLU A 143 -8.77 -11.40 -10.16
N PRO A 144 -9.01 -11.78 -11.43
CA PRO A 144 -8.17 -12.78 -12.09
C PRO A 144 -6.70 -12.38 -12.09
N ALA A 145 -5.80 -13.33 -11.89
CA ALA A 145 -4.35 -13.11 -11.88
C ALA A 145 -3.80 -12.79 -13.29
N HIS A 146 -4.27 -11.69 -13.87
CA HIS A 146 -3.91 -11.25 -15.22
C HIS A 146 -3.74 -9.73 -15.25
N LEU A 147 -2.48 -9.26 -15.19
CA LEU A 147 -2.15 -7.82 -15.10
C LEU A 147 -2.75 -6.98 -16.24
N GLY A 148 -2.80 -7.49 -17.47
CA GLY A 148 -3.37 -6.75 -18.60
C GLY A 148 -4.87 -6.48 -18.42
N ARG A 149 -5.65 -7.45 -17.92
CA ARG A 149 -7.08 -7.27 -17.60
C ARG A 149 -7.26 -6.31 -16.43
N LEU A 150 -6.42 -6.44 -15.41
CA LEU A 150 -6.42 -5.54 -14.25
C LEU A 150 -6.19 -4.08 -14.69
N MET A 151 -5.15 -3.82 -15.50
CA MET A 151 -4.85 -2.50 -16.03
C MET A 151 -5.96 -1.93 -16.91
N ALA A 152 -6.58 -2.76 -17.75
CA ALA A 152 -7.73 -2.34 -18.55
C ALA A 152 -8.90 -1.90 -17.67
N LYS A 153 -9.14 -2.60 -16.56
CA LYS A 153 -10.19 -2.28 -15.60
C LYS A 153 -9.88 -1.00 -14.82
N ILE A 154 -8.65 -0.83 -14.33
CA ILE A 154 -8.19 0.39 -13.64
C ILE A 154 -8.36 1.63 -14.52
N ARG A 155 -8.04 1.53 -15.81
CA ARG A 155 -8.11 2.64 -16.78
C ARG A 155 -9.47 2.82 -17.43
N GLY A 156 -10.34 1.84 -17.32
CA GLY A 156 -11.67 1.85 -17.93
C GLY A 156 -12.60 2.88 -17.30
N PRO A 157 -13.79 3.05 -17.88
CA PRO A 157 -14.84 3.85 -17.26
C PRO A 157 -15.24 3.25 -15.91
N ARG A 158 -15.73 4.08 -15.01
CA ARG A 158 -16.28 3.60 -13.75
C ARG A 158 -17.53 2.77 -14.05
N PRO A 159 -17.75 1.61 -13.40
CA PRO A 159 -18.99 0.84 -13.58
C PRO A 159 -20.21 1.71 -13.30
N GLU A 160 -21.19 1.67 -14.20
CA GLU A 160 -22.47 2.30 -13.97
C GLU A 160 -23.13 1.67 -12.73
N GLY A 161 -23.68 2.50 -11.85
CA GLY A 161 -24.33 2.02 -10.62
C GLY A 161 -23.41 1.71 -9.46
N ALA A 162 -22.10 2.03 -9.53
CA ALA A 162 -21.27 2.03 -8.35
C ALA A 162 -21.87 2.99 -7.32
N ALA A 163 -22.50 2.43 -6.28
CA ALA A 163 -23.18 3.20 -5.25
C ALA A 163 -22.19 4.20 -4.66
N ARG A 164 -22.47 5.49 -4.83
CA ARG A 164 -21.88 6.50 -3.95
C ARG A 164 -22.49 6.26 -2.58
N LEU A 165 -21.64 6.17 -1.55
CA LEU A 165 -22.13 6.25 -0.19
C LEU A 165 -22.97 7.53 -0.10
N ASN A 166 -24.25 7.38 0.20
CA ASN A 166 -25.11 8.52 0.49
C ASN A 166 -24.75 8.96 1.90
N PHE A 167 -24.05 10.08 2.03
CA PHE A 167 -23.72 10.70 3.31
C PHE A 167 -24.85 11.60 3.80
N ASP A 168 -26.08 11.36 3.44
CA ASP A 168 -27.22 12.00 4.08
C ASP A 168 -27.16 11.61 5.57
N LEU A 169 -26.61 12.51 6.37
CA LEU A 169 -26.69 12.40 7.82
C LEU A 169 -28.17 12.27 8.18
N PRO A 170 -28.56 11.28 9.03
CA PRO A 170 -29.91 11.24 9.52
C PRO A 170 -30.22 12.62 10.12
N ALA A 171 -31.34 13.21 9.71
CA ALA A 171 -31.76 14.50 10.23
C ALA A 171 -31.61 14.47 11.76
N ALA A 172 -30.87 15.43 12.31
CA ALA A 172 -30.62 15.50 13.74
C ALA A 172 -31.97 15.37 14.44
N ALA A 173 -32.13 14.33 15.25
CA ALA A 173 -33.34 14.14 16.05
C ALA A 173 -33.56 15.45 16.82
N THR A 174 -34.63 16.15 16.50
CA THR A 174 -35.02 17.37 17.21
C THR A 174 -35.06 17.04 18.70
N ALA A 175 -34.19 17.67 19.48
CA ALA A 175 -34.16 17.50 20.91
C ALA A 175 -35.58 17.80 21.45
N PRO A 176 -36.11 16.95 22.35
CA PRO A 176 -37.41 17.20 22.95
C PRO A 176 -37.38 18.53 23.67
N ASN A 177 -38.37 19.39 23.37
CA ASN A 177 -38.55 20.68 24.03
C ASN A 177 -38.49 20.49 25.57
N PRO A 178 -37.78 21.34 26.31
CA PRO A 178 -37.75 21.28 27.76
C PRO A 178 -39.19 21.51 28.29
N PRO A 179 -39.58 20.84 29.37
CA PRO A 179 -40.90 20.97 29.91
C PRO A 179 -41.14 22.41 30.39
N THR A 180 -42.23 22.99 29.90
CA THR A 180 -42.72 24.30 30.36
C THR A 180 -43.11 24.18 31.83
N THR A 181 -42.32 24.76 32.73
CA THR A 181 -42.67 24.98 34.13
C THR A 181 -43.81 26.02 34.15
N LYS A 182 -45.03 25.56 34.39
CA LYS A 182 -46.12 26.45 34.82
C LYS A 182 -45.79 26.93 36.21
N GLY A 183 -45.55 28.23 36.34
CA GLY A 183 -45.42 28.90 37.63
C GLY A 183 -46.77 28.88 38.33
N ALA A 184 -46.71 28.61 39.61
CA ALA A 184 -47.79 28.85 40.58
C ALA A 184 -47.57 30.24 41.19
#